data_f22b385664e18f86c2c638733a9b4d06
#
_entry.id   f22b385664e18f86c2c638733a9b4d06
#
_cell.length_a   1.000
_cell.length_b   1.000
_cell.length_c   1.000
_cell.angle_alpha   90.00
_cell.angle_beta   90.00
_cell.angle_gamma   90.00
#
_symmetry.space_group_name_H-M   'P 1'
#
loop_
_entity.id
_entity.type
_entity.pdbx_description
1 polymer ?
#
loop_
_entity_poly.entity_id
_entity_poly.type
_entity_poly.pdbx_seq_one_letter_code
_entity_poly.pdbx_strand_id
1 'polypeptide(L)'
;TPHKFTRETIEKALKAFSETDDYGYIVRSKGMVPAEDGSWIYFDLVDGEYEIRSGEPDVTGRLVVIGTDVKEDEVEKVFGLQ
;
A
#
# COMPACT_ATOMS: atom_id res chain seq x y z
N THR A 1 11.58 8.04 12.66
CA THR A 1 10.71 9.07 12.09
C THR A 1 9.49 8.42 11.45
N PRO A 2 8.30 8.82 11.85
CA PRO A 2 7.10 8.26 11.22
C PRO A 2 7.05 8.61 9.74
N HIS A 3 6.86 7.61 8.91
CA HIS A 3 6.69 7.83 7.49
C HIS A 3 5.24 8.17 7.19
N LYS A 4 5.02 9.18 6.40
CA LYS A 4 3.66 9.60 5.99
C LYS A 4 3.48 9.38 4.50
N PHE A 5 2.25 9.06 4.13
CA PHE A 5 1.92 8.66 2.76
C PHE A 5 0.94 9.63 2.14
N THR A 6 0.89 9.65 0.81
CA THR A 6 -0.17 10.34 0.10
C THR A 6 -1.10 9.29 -0.50
N ARG A 7 -2.37 9.65 -0.66
CA ARG A 7 -3.34 8.78 -1.31
C ARG A 7 -2.87 8.42 -2.72
N GLU A 8 -2.26 9.37 -3.39
CA GLU A 8 -1.74 9.17 -4.74
C GLU A 8 -0.67 8.09 -4.79
N THR A 9 0.25 8.10 -3.84
CA THR A 9 1.29 7.07 -3.75
C THR A 9 0.69 5.70 -3.51
N ILE A 10 -0.28 5.60 -2.61
CA ILE A 10 -0.96 4.33 -2.31
C ILE A 10 -1.71 3.83 -3.54
N GLU A 11 -2.46 4.70 -4.19
CA GLU A 11 -3.21 4.32 -5.38
C GLU A 11 -2.31 3.83 -6.50
N LYS A 12 -1.20 4.52 -6.71
CA LYS A 12 -0.21 4.13 -7.71
C LYS A 12 0.36 2.75 -7.42
N ALA A 13 0.67 2.46 -6.16
CA ALA A 13 1.19 1.16 -5.76
C ALA A 13 0.18 0.05 -6.01
N LEU A 14 -1.06 0.24 -5.57
CA LEU A 14 -2.11 -0.76 -5.75
C LEU A 14 -2.43 -1.01 -7.21
N LYS A 15 -2.45 0.05 -7.99
CA LYS A 15 -2.68 -0.06 -9.43
C LYS A 15 -1.57 -0.86 -10.10
N ALA A 16 -0.31 -0.60 -9.74
CA ALA A 16 0.82 -1.36 -10.26
C ALA A 16 0.73 -2.83 -9.89
N PHE A 17 0.35 -3.13 -8.66
CA PHE A 17 0.19 -4.52 -8.21
C PHE A 17 -0.91 -5.24 -8.98
N SER A 18 -1.98 -4.54 -9.36
CA SER A 18 -3.09 -5.16 -10.06
C SER A 18 -2.86 -5.30 -11.57
N GLU A 19 -2.04 -4.42 -12.15
CA GLU A 19 -1.85 -4.36 -13.61
C GLU A 19 -0.55 -4.99 -14.11
N THR A 20 0.45 -5.14 -13.23
CA THR A 20 1.77 -5.64 -13.65
C THR A 20 2.26 -6.73 -12.70
N ASP A 21 3.27 -7.49 -13.14
CA ASP A 21 3.96 -8.47 -12.31
C ASP A 21 5.35 -7.98 -11.88
N ASP A 22 5.61 -6.68 -12.03
CA ASP A 22 6.92 -6.10 -11.73
C ASP A 22 7.32 -6.26 -10.26
N TYR A 23 6.34 -6.43 -9.39
CA TYR A 23 6.56 -6.59 -7.94
C TYR A 23 6.33 -8.03 -7.47
N GLY A 24 6.18 -8.95 -8.41
CA GLY A 24 5.77 -10.30 -8.16
C GLY A 24 4.26 -10.44 -8.34
N TYR A 25 3.72 -11.63 -8.12
CA TYR A 25 2.28 -11.84 -8.20
C TYR A 25 1.66 -11.49 -6.84
N ILE A 26 1.04 -10.34 -6.75
CA ILE A 26 0.45 -9.85 -5.50
C ILE A 26 -1.00 -10.35 -5.41
N VAL A 27 -1.25 -11.24 -4.48
CA VAL A 27 -2.58 -11.82 -4.27
C VAL A 27 -3.43 -10.89 -3.41
N ARG A 28 -2.81 -10.33 -2.37
CA ARG A 28 -3.51 -9.44 -1.46
C ARG A 28 -2.55 -8.41 -0.88
N SER A 29 -3.06 -7.20 -0.72
CA SER A 29 -2.34 -6.16 0.00
C SER A 29 -3.35 -5.36 0.79
N LYS A 30 -3.00 -5.02 2.02
CA LYS A 30 -3.87 -4.17 2.84
C LYS A 30 -3.03 -3.35 3.79
N GLY A 31 -3.60 -2.27 4.25
CA GLY A 31 -2.90 -1.45 5.22
C GLY A 31 -3.72 -0.30 5.73
N MET A 32 -3.19 0.30 6.79
CA MET A 32 -3.67 1.54 7.34
C MET A 32 -2.45 2.38 7.65
N VAL A 33 -2.34 3.54 7.04
CA VAL A 33 -1.14 4.36 7.13
C VAL A 33 -1.49 5.83 7.34
N PRO A 34 -0.65 6.58 8.05
CA PRO A 34 -0.90 8.01 8.25
C PRO A 34 -0.61 8.77 6.95
N ALA A 35 -1.51 9.68 6.63
CA ALA A 35 -1.35 10.57 5.48
C ALA A 35 -0.70 11.89 5.88
N GLU A 36 -0.17 12.61 4.90
CA GLU A 36 0.51 13.87 5.15
C GLU A 36 -0.41 14.97 5.71
N ASP A 37 -1.70 14.89 5.41
CA ASP A 37 -2.68 15.89 5.85
C ASP A 37 -3.25 15.62 7.24
N GLY A 38 -2.74 14.62 7.94
CA GLY A 38 -3.20 14.27 9.27
C GLY A 38 -4.30 13.24 9.32
N SER A 39 -4.84 12.86 8.16
CA SER A 39 -5.82 11.76 8.10
C SER A 39 -5.10 10.42 8.01
N TRP A 40 -5.87 9.35 7.97
CA TRP A 40 -5.32 8.02 7.76
C TRP A 40 -5.93 7.40 6.52
N ILE A 41 -5.12 6.63 5.81
CA ILE A 41 -5.51 5.98 4.57
C ILE A 41 -5.62 4.49 4.85
N TYR A 42 -6.79 3.94 4.58
CA TYR A 42 -7.05 2.51 4.66
C TYR A 42 -7.17 1.99 3.23
N PHE A 43 -6.51 0.89 2.95
CA PHE A 43 -6.60 0.29 1.62
C PHE A 43 -6.64 -1.22 1.71
N ASP A 44 -7.23 -1.81 0.68
CA ASP A 44 -7.30 -3.26 0.55
C ASP A 44 -7.27 -3.60 -0.94
N LEU A 45 -6.47 -4.59 -1.29
CA LEU A 45 -6.38 -5.11 -2.64
C LEU A 45 -6.55 -6.62 -2.55
N VAL A 46 -7.49 -7.15 -3.30
CA VAL A 46 -7.76 -8.59 -3.38
C VAL A 46 -7.97 -8.95 -4.82
N ASP A 47 -7.15 -9.85 -5.34
CA ASP A 47 -7.34 -10.44 -6.67
C ASP A 47 -7.44 -9.40 -7.80
N GLY A 48 -6.58 -8.38 -7.74
CA GLY A 48 -6.53 -7.35 -8.76
C GLY A 48 -7.51 -6.21 -8.60
N GLU A 49 -8.38 -6.27 -7.59
CA GLU A 49 -9.32 -5.21 -7.27
C GLU A 49 -8.91 -4.52 -6.00
N TYR A 50 -8.96 -3.20 -5.98
CA TYR A 50 -8.54 -2.46 -4.78
C TYR A 50 -9.52 -1.36 -4.42
N GLU A 51 -9.48 -1.01 -3.14
CA GLU A 51 -10.31 0.04 -2.58
C GLU A 51 -9.45 0.90 -1.65
N ILE A 52 -9.63 2.19 -1.70
CA ILE A 52 -8.93 3.14 -0.83
C ILE A 52 -9.97 4.01 -0.15
N ARG A 53 -9.84 4.15 1.15
CA ARG A 53 -10.76 4.98 1.94
C ARG A 53 -10.03 5.67 3.07
N SER A 54 -10.62 6.74 3.59
CA SER A 54 -10.12 7.41 4.78
C SER A 54 -10.69 6.71 6.01
N GLY A 55 -9.92 6.69 7.08
CA GLY A 55 -10.35 6.03 8.28
C GLY A 55 -9.89 6.73 9.55
N GLU A 56 -10.28 6.16 10.67
CA GLU A 56 -9.90 6.66 11.98
C GLU A 56 -8.41 6.51 12.22
N PRO A 57 -7.79 7.44 12.94
CA PRO A 57 -6.39 7.31 13.31
C PRO A 57 -6.14 6.09 14.18
N ASP A 58 -4.97 5.49 14.01
CA ASP A 58 -4.52 4.38 14.84
C ASP A 58 -3.16 4.74 15.41
N VAL A 59 -2.68 3.95 16.36
CA VAL A 59 -1.40 4.17 17.01
C VAL A 59 -0.24 3.82 16.08
N THR A 60 -0.39 2.75 15.30
CA THR A 60 0.68 2.22 14.46
C THR A 60 0.19 1.98 13.05
N GLY A 61 0.92 2.50 12.08
CA GLY A 61 0.66 2.19 10.67
C GLY A 61 1.02 0.75 10.37
N ARG A 62 0.24 0.11 9.48
CA ARG A 62 0.46 -1.27 9.06
C ARG A 62 0.35 -1.38 7.56
N LEU A 63 1.17 -2.26 7.01
CA LEU A 63 1.19 -2.48 5.58
C LEU A 63 1.56 -3.94 5.34
N VAL A 64 0.66 -4.66 4.68
CA VAL A 64 0.83 -6.08 4.43
C VAL A 64 0.73 -6.35 2.93
N VAL A 65 1.65 -7.14 2.42
CA VAL A 65 1.64 -7.57 1.03
C VAL A 65 1.85 -9.08 1.01
N ILE A 66 0.94 -9.80 0.37
CA ILE A 66 0.98 -11.26 0.28
C ILE A 66 0.97 -11.65 -1.20
N GLY A 67 1.88 -12.53 -1.57
CA GLY A 67 1.95 -12.96 -2.96
C GLY A 67 3.04 -13.99 -3.19
N THR A 68 3.26 -14.31 -4.46
CA THR A 68 4.28 -15.25 -4.92
C THR A 68 5.42 -14.46 -5.54
N ASP A 69 6.66 -14.82 -5.19
CA ASP A 69 7.87 -14.17 -5.70
C ASP A 69 7.84 -12.64 -5.50
N VAL A 70 7.37 -12.21 -4.35
CA VAL A 70 7.27 -10.79 -4.04
C VAL A 70 8.65 -10.15 -3.99
N LYS A 71 8.81 -9.07 -4.72
CA LYS A 71 10.06 -8.31 -4.76
C LYS A 71 10.01 -7.22 -3.72
N GLU A 72 10.41 -7.56 -2.50
CA GLU A 72 10.28 -6.68 -1.34
C GLU A 72 10.93 -5.31 -1.54
N ASP A 73 12.11 -5.25 -2.13
CA ASP A 73 12.80 -3.98 -2.36
C ASP A 73 12.00 -3.07 -3.28
N GLU A 74 11.44 -3.64 -4.34
CA GLU A 74 10.64 -2.88 -5.29
C GLU A 74 9.32 -2.43 -4.66
N VAL A 75 8.72 -3.28 -3.85
CA VAL A 75 7.49 -2.95 -3.13
C VAL A 75 7.74 -1.77 -2.18
N GLU A 76 8.84 -1.80 -1.45
CA GLU A 76 9.19 -0.70 -0.56
C GLU A 76 9.40 0.61 -1.31
N LYS A 77 10.03 0.55 -2.48
CA LYS A 77 10.23 1.72 -3.31
C LYS A 77 8.93 2.33 -3.80
N VAL A 78 8.00 1.48 -4.22
CA VAL A 78 6.73 2.00 -4.77
C VAL A 78 5.89 2.65 -3.68
N PHE A 79 6.02 2.22 -2.44
CA PHE A 79 5.37 2.87 -1.31
C PHE A 79 6.15 4.07 -0.77
N GLY A 80 7.34 4.31 -1.31
CA GLY A 80 8.15 5.44 -0.86
C GLY A 80 8.87 5.21 0.44
N LEU A 81 9.13 3.94 0.80
CA LEU A 81 9.79 3.59 2.06
C LEU A 81 11.31 3.57 1.96
N GLN A 82 11.86 3.76 0.79
CA GLN A 82 13.30 3.82 0.56
C GLN A 82 13.71 5.14 -0.04
#